data_9472248b1856753afafe6cf2facb60db
#
_entry.id   9472248b1856753afafe6cf2facb60db
#
_cell.length_a   1.000
_cell.length_b   1.000
_cell.length_c   1.000
_cell.angle_alpha   90.00
_cell.angle_beta   90.00
_cell.angle_gamma   90.00
#
_symmetry.space_group_name_H-M   'P 1'
#
loop_
_entity.id
_entity.type
_entity.pdbx_description
1 polymer ?
#
loop_
_entity_poly.entity_id
_entity_poly.type
_entity_poly.pdbx_seq_one_letter_code
_entity_poly.pdbx_strand_id
1 'polypeptide(L)'
;MKHRVLAIHILLFLFLYLHAQSFTPLEQQKISIETPGLFDQSDAFTVDFSLLRPDEYCFPLPVGTATARKDYNVEITTKKGDAVKAMFDGVVRMAWNHPRFGKVIVIRHPNGLETVYGRNAENRVKVGDQVKAGQTIAIVGGDDSRVYCEFAIMVNGARINPETVLNLKMHTLLLKTIMCRKEGFKIRVSTVDPDPWEDRRLAKSKSDKGLSASDPFGGGTKFVLNLDNIADDEWSYPLPGAKVISAYGGRGGRRHTGDDLKTKPNDPIYAAFDGIVTMSQVYFGYGNCIVLRHANGLETLYSHNAKNLVKVGDHVKNGQQIALTGRTGRATTEHLHFEIRVNGKPYNPSIIFDHASNQLKSGEVTFSKNGSRPSTKKTAKKSSKRTIRRK
;
A
#
# COMPACT_ATOMS: atom_id res chain seq x y z
N MET A 1 -24.61 -17.48 -37.23
CA MET A 1 -23.15 -17.44 -37.01
C MET A 1 -22.66 -16.44 -35.96
N LYS A 2 -23.51 -15.52 -35.44
CA LYS A 2 -23.07 -14.50 -34.42
C LYS A 2 -23.01 -14.99 -32.97
N HIS A 3 -23.63 -16.11 -32.62
CA HIS A 3 -23.62 -16.60 -31.23
C HIS A 3 -22.45 -17.53 -30.85
N ARG A 4 -21.68 -18.05 -31.82
CA ARG A 4 -20.52 -18.91 -31.54
C ARG A 4 -19.23 -18.16 -31.23
N VAL A 5 -19.10 -16.91 -31.73
CA VAL A 5 -17.91 -16.09 -31.50
C VAL A 5 -17.87 -15.53 -30.08
N LEU A 6 -19.06 -15.20 -29.50
CA LEU A 6 -19.14 -14.68 -28.12
C LEU A 6 -18.75 -15.70 -27.06
N ALA A 7 -19.13 -16.98 -27.27
CA ALA A 7 -18.81 -18.07 -26.34
C ALA A 7 -17.29 -18.37 -26.27
N ILE A 8 -16.59 -18.26 -27.40
CA ILE A 8 -15.14 -18.52 -27.48
C ILE A 8 -14.36 -17.43 -26.77
N HIS A 9 -14.78 -16.16 -26.85
CA HIS A 9 -14.10 -15.05 -26.15
C HIS A 9 -14.32 -15.11 -24.63
N ILE A 10 -15.48 -15.52 -24.15
CA ILE A 10 -15.75 -15.70 -22.71
C ILE A 10 -14.95 -16.88 -22.18
N LEU A 11 -14.82 -17.99 -22.93
CA LEU A 11 -14.01 -19.14 -22.52
C LEU A 11 -12.51 -18.81 -22.50
N LEU A 12 -12.01 -18.02 -23.45
CA LEU A 12 -10.60 -17.58 -23.47
C LEU A 12 -10.28 -16.63 -22.31
N PHE A 13 -11.20 -15.73 -21.94
CA PHE A 13 -11.04 -14.84 -20.77
C PHE A 13 -11.08 -15.62 -19.45
N LEU A 14 -11.95 -16.62 -19.31
CA LEU A 14 -11.97 -17.51 -18.15
C LEU A 14 -10.68 -18.36 -18.06
N PHE A 15 -10.13 -18.83 -19.19
CA PHE A 15 -8.88 -19.57 -19.23
C PHE A 15 -7.67 -18.71 -18.88
N LEU A 16 -7.62 -17.44 -19.31
CA LEU A 16 -6.58 -16.49 -18.92
C LEU A 16 -6.67 -16.09 -17.44
N TYR A 17 -7.88 -15.99 -16.89
CA TYR A 17 -8.09 -15.70 -15.46
C TYR A 17 -7.70 -16.89 -14.56
N LEU A 18 -7.91 -18.13 -15.03
CA LEU A 18 -7.48 -19.36 -14.34
C LEU A 18 -5.96 -19.59 -14.43
N HIS A 19 -5.28 -19.13 -15.50
CA HIS A 19 -3.81 -19.26 -15.63
C HIS A 19 -3.04 -18.19 -14.85
N ALA A 20 -3.65 -17.08 -14.46
CA ALA A 20 -3.00 -16.00 -13.69
C ALA A 20 -2.80 -16.34 -12.20
N GLN A 21 -3.25 -17.52 -11.72
CA GLN A 21 -3.13 -17.94 -10.32
C GLN A 21 -2.46 -19.31 -10.13
N SER A 22 -1.89 -19.92 -11.15
CA SER A 22 -1.21 -21.21 -10.99
C SER A 22 0.28 -21.02 -10.65
N PHE A 23 0.65 -21.40 -9.44
CA PHE A 23 2.06 -21.48 -9.05
C PHE A 23 2.74 -22.64 -9.78
N THR A 24 3.97 -22.43 -10.25
CA THR A 24 4.78 -23.48 -10.87
C THR A 24 5.07 -24.60 -9.87
N PRO A 25 5.34 -25.83 -10.32
CA PRO A 25 5.74 -26.92 -9.41
C PRO A 25 6.93 -26.58 -8.52
N LEU A 26 7.87 -25.77 -9.01
CA LEU A 26 9.02 -25.32 -8.24
C LEU A 26 8.62 -24.34 -7.12
N GLU A 27 7.71 -23.41 -7.39
CA GLU A 27 7.17 -22.49 -6.39
C GLU A 27 6.38 -23.23 -5.31
N GLN A 28 5.73 -24.33 -5.64
CA GLN A 28 4.99 -25.16 -4.70
C GLN A 28 5.88 -26.05 -3.81
N GLN A 29 7.13 -26.28 -4.18
CA GLN A 29 8.04 -27.19 -3.47
C GLN A 29 9.16 -26.49 -2.71
N LYS A 30 9.56 -25.27 -3.11
CA LYS A 30 10.63 -24.51 -2.45
C LYS A 30 10.08 -23.36 -1.61
N ILE A 31 10.44 -23.34 -0.33
CA ILE A 31 10.09 -22.21 0.56
C ILE A 31 10.79 -20.95 0.06
N SER A 32 12.10 -20.99 -0.10
CA SER A 32 12.90 -19.86 -0.58
C SER A 32 13.01 -19.93 -2.10
N ILE A 33 12.23 -19.10 -2.78
CA ILE A 33 12.24 -18.94 -4.24
C ILE A 33 11.92 -17.48 -4.59
N GLU A 34 12.54 -16.97 -5.64
CA GLU A 34 12.24 -15.62 -6.12
C GLU A 34 10.77 -15.50 -6.52
N THR A 35 10.18 -14.35 -6.20
CA THR A 35 8.80 -14.02 -6.59
C THR A 35 8.80 -13.46 -8.00
N PRO A 36 8.19 -14.15 -9.00
CA PRO A 36 8.17 -13.67 -10.38
C PRO A 36 7.60 -12.24 -10.47
N GLY A 37 8.28 -11.38 -11.21
CA GLY A 37 7.82 -10.03 -11.48
C GLY A 37 8.02 -9.01 -10.37
N LEU A 38 8.40 -9.41 -9.15
CA LEU A 38 8.44 -8.51 -7.98
C LEU A 38 9.42 -7.35 -8.16
N PHE A 39 10.55 -7.58 -8.84
CA PHE A 39 11.59 -6.58 -9.08
C PHE A 39 11.82 -6.26 -10.56
N ASP A 40 10.88 -6.60 -11.45
CA ASP A 40 11.06 -6.39 -12.89
C ASP A 40 11.10 -4.91 -13.29
N GLN A 41 10.42 -4.06 -12.52
CA GLN A 41 10.29 -2.63 -12.82
C GLN A 41 11.15 -1.73 -11.93
N SER A 42 11.63 -2.23 -10.79
CA SER A 42 12.46 -1.48 -9.84
C SER A 42 13.21 -2.45 -8.95
N ASP A 43 14.42 -2.07 -8.53
CA ASP A 43 15.22 -2.82 -7.54
C ASP A 43 14.71 -2.63 -6.08
N ALA A 44 13.67 -1.83 -5.88
CA ALA A 44 13.08 -1.57 -4.57
C ALA A 44 11.57 -1.36 -4.64
N PHE A 45 10.88 -1.72 -3.55
CA PHE A 45 9.48 -1.36 -3.31
C PHE A 45 9.26 -1.07 -1.82
N THR A 46 8.16 -0.40 -1.50
CA THR A 46 7.78 -0.09 -0.12
C THR A 46 6.50 -0.81 0.27
N VAL A 47 6.39 -1.15 1.55
CA VAL A 47 5.17 -1.65 2.19
C VAL A 47 4.82 -0.71 3.34
N ASP A 48 3.70 -0.02 3.21
CA ASP A 48 3.22 0.89 4.25
C ASP A 48 2.15 0.20 5.11
N PHE A 49 2.55 -0.24 6.28
CA PHE A 49 1.65 -0.91 7.23
C PHE A 49 0.72 0.06 7.96
N SER A 50 0.98 1.37 7.94
CA SER A 50 0.08 2.35 8.53
C SER A 50 -1.25 2.48 7.79
N LEU A 51 -1.30 1.99 6.54
CA LEU A 51 -2.48 1.97 5.69
C LEU A 51 -3.42 0.79 5.95
N LEU A 52 -2.96 -0.20 6.73
CA LEU A 52 -3.77 -1.38 7.03
C LEU A 52 -4.86 -1.07 8.04
N ARG A 53 -6.03 -1.60 7.77
CA ARG A 53 -7.13 -1.60 8.73
C ARG A 53 -6.93 -2.74 9.74
N PRO A 54 -7.53 -2.65 10.93
CA PRO A 54 -7.42 -3.69 11.95
C PRO A 54 -7.84 -5.10 11.46
N ASP A 55 -8.78 -5.17 10.50
CA ASP A 55 -9.29 -6.44 9.92
C ASP A 55 -8.42 -6.98 8.77
N GLU A 56 -7.37 -6.25 8.35
CA GLU A 56 -6.42 -6.67 7.31
C GLU A 56 -5.13 -7.28 7.86
N TYR A 57 -5.04 -7.43 9.17
CA TYR A 57 -3.91 -8.03 9.86
C TYR A 57 -4.36 -8.94 10.99
N CYS A 58 -3.65 -10.04 11.17
CA CYS A 58 -3.76 -10.92 12.35
C CYS A 58 -2.39 -11.49 12.69
N PHE A 59 -2.02 -11.50 13.98
CA PHE A 59 -0.82 -12.21 14.40
C PHE A 59 -0.98 -13.72 14.18
N PRO A 60 0.04 -14.46 13.71
CA PRO A 60 -0.08 -15.87 13.33
C PRO A 60 -0.63 -16.81 14.41
N LEU A 61 -0.27 -16.57 15.66
CA LEU A 61 -0.78 -17.25 16.85
C LEU A 61 -1.03 -16.23 17.95
N PRO A 62 -2.22 -15.60 17.98
CA PRO A 62 -2.50 -14.49 18.91
C PRO A 62 -2.37 -14.85 20.40
N VAL A 63 -2.51 -16.13 20.75
CA VAL A 63 -2.45 -16.66 22.12
C VAL A 63 -1.07 -17.23 22.52
N GLY A 64 -0.10 -17.22 21.59
CA GLY A 64 1.22 -17.80 21.83
C GLY A 64 2.21 -16.82 22.47
N THR A 65 3.42 -17.30 22.75
CA THR A 65 4.58 -16.47 23.12
C THR A 65 5.59 -16.49 21.98
N ALA A 66 5.88 -15.35 21.40
CA ALA A 66 6.73 -15.20 20.23
C ALA A 66 8.18 -14.85 20.62
N THR A 67 9.15 -15.54 20.01
CA THR A 67 10.58 -15.30 20.20
C THR A 67 11.28 -15.27 18.85
N ALA A 68 12.01 -14.19 18.55
CA ALA A 68 12.84 -14.09 17.35
C ALA A 68 14.05 -15.03 17.45
N ARG A 69 14.41 -15.64 16.30
CA ARG A 69 15.61 -16.48 16.14
C ARG A 69 16.64 -15.76 15.26
N LYS A 70 17.92 -16.15 15.39
CA LYS A 70 19.02 -15.55 14.63
C LYS A 70 18.89 -15.68 13.12
N ASP A 71 18.14 -16.66 12.62
CA ASP A 71 17.87 -16.92 11.20
C ASP A 71 16.62 -16.21 10.68
N TYR A 72 16.12 -15.20 11.42
CA TYR A 72 14.92 -14.43 11.13
C TYR A 72 13.61 -15.24 11.14
N ASN A 73 13.63 -16.44 11.71
CA ASN A 73 12.42 -17.14 12.10
C ASN A 73 11.88 -16.60 13.42
N VAL A 74 10.58 -16.72 13.62
CA VAL A 74 9.90 -16.51 14.90
C VAL A 74 9.38 -17.87 15.37
N GLU A 75 9.80 -18.28 16.53
CA GLU A 75 9.18 -19.41 17.24
C GLU A 75 8.04 -18.88 18.09
N ILE A 76 6.83 -19.40 17.87
CA ILE A 76 5.65 -19.00 18.65
C ILE A 76 5.16 -20.22 19.40
N THR A 77 5.50 -20.31 20.70
CA THR A 77 5.10 -21.39 21.59
C THR A 77 3.69 -21.20 22.09
N THR A 78 2.92 -22.28 22.15
CA THR A 78 1.51 -22.25 22.52
C THR A 78 1.02 -23.63 23.00
N LYS A 79 -0.28 -23.89 22.96
CA LYS A 79 -0.93 -25.15 23.35
C LYS A 79 -1.33 -25.99 22.14
N LYS A 80 -1.37 -27.31 22.33
CA LYS A 80 -1.84 -28.25 21.30
C LYS A 80 -3.29 -27.92 20.92
N GLY A 81 -3.54 -27.88 19.61
CA GLY A 81 -4.87 -27.61 19.06
C GLY A 81 -5.15 -26.15 18.74
N ASP A 82 -4.25 -25.21 19.10
CA ASP A 82 -4.41 -23.81 18.77
C ASP A 82 -4.37 -23.58 17.25
N ALA A 83 -5.17 -22.61 16.81
CA ALA A 83 -5.34 -22.31 15.39
C ALA A 83 -4.26 -21.32 14.91
N VAL A 84 -3.53 -21.71 13.87
CA VAL A 84 -2.63 -20.83 13.13
C VAL A 84 -3.45 -19.97 12.16
N LYS A 85 -3.22 -18.66 12.18
CA LYS A 85 -3.97 -17.65 11.41
C LYS A 85 -3.14 -17.09 10.27
N ALA A 86 -3.77 -16.84 9.13
CA ALA A 86 -3.14 -16.06 8.06
C ALA A 86 -2.88 -14.63 8.54
N MET A 87 -1.64 -14.15 8.36
CA MET A 87 -1.24 -12.81 8.81
C MET A 87 -1.92 -11.70 8.00
N PHE A 88 -2.02 -11.88 6.69
CA PHE A 88 -2.64 -10.95 5.74
C PHE A 88 -3.51 -11.71 4.73
N ASP A 89 -4.31 -10.97 3.97
CA ASP A 89 -4.97 -11.51 2.77
C ASP A 89 -3.93 -12.04 1.78
N GLY A 90 -4.20 -13.14 1.11
CA GLY A 90 -3.24 -13.68 0.13
C GLY A 90 -3.70 -14.97 -0.54
N VAL A 91 -2.78 -15.59 -1.28
CA VAL A 91 -3.00 -16.88 -1.96
C VAL A 91 -1.96 -17.89 -1.46
N VAL A 92 -2.43 -19.08 -1.14
CA VAL A 92 -1.59 -20.18 -0.67
C VAL A 92 -0.70 -20.65 -1.83
N ARG A 93 0.62 -20.44 -1.72
CA ARG A 93 1.60 -20.86 -2.71
C ARG A 93 2.12 -22.27 -2.47
N MET A 94 2.23 -22.66 -1.22
CA MET A 94 2.73 -23.96 -0.78
C MET A 94 1.87 -24.46 0.40
N ALA A 95 1.55 -25.73 0.38
CA ALA A 95 0.88 -26.45 1.50
C ALA A 95 1.25 -27.93 1.42
N TRP A 96 2.37 -28.33 2.03
CA TRP A 96 2.81 -29.72 1.98
C TRP A 96 3.67 -30.13 3.18
N ASN A 97 4.20 -31.37 3.21
CA ASN A 97 5.09 -31.85 4.27
C ASN A 97 6.57 -31.70 3.85
N HIS A 98 7.21 -30.67 4.37
CA HIS A 98 8.61 -30.36 4.07
C HIS A 98 9.56 -31.10 5.04
N PRO A 99 10.67 -31.71 4.58
CA PRO A 99 11.57 -32.51 5.43
C PRO A 99 12.06 -31.82 6.70
N ARG A 100 12.38 -30.50 6.59
CA ARG A 100 12.90 -29.73 7.73
C ARG A 100 11.80 -29.07 8.57
N PHE A 101 10.72 -28.59 7.94
CA PHE A 101 9.71 -27.74 8.60
C PHE A 101 8.41 -28.48 8.94
N GLY A 102 8.35 -29.82 8.69
CA GLY A 102 7.11 -30.57 8.84
C GLY A 102 6.02 -30.06 7.90
N LYS A 103 4.76 -30.17 8.30
CA LYS A 103 3.69 -29.55 7.51
C LYS A 103 3.84 -28.05 7.53
N VAL A 104 3.95 -27.47 6.33
CA VAL A 104 4.23 -26.04 6.12
C VAL A 104 3.23 -25.44 5.14
N ILE A 105 2.92 -24.17 5.36
CA ILE A 105 2.16 -23.32 4.46
C ILE A 105 3.00 -22.11 4.12
N VAL A 106 3.00 -21.69 2.85
CA VAL A 106 3.50 -20.40 2.41
C VAL A 106 2.40 -19.65 1.70
N ILE A 107 2.16 -18.41 2.12
CA ILE A 107 1.16 -17.51 1.54
C ILE A 107 1.87 -16.35 0.87
N ARG A 108 1.52 -16.09 -0.39
CA ARG A 108 1.95 -14.91 -1.15
C ARG A 108 0.90 -13.81 -0.98
N HIS A 109 1.36 -12.62 -0.61
CA HIS A 109 0.52 -11.46 -0.37
C HIS A 109 0.61 -10.43 -1.50
N PRO A 110 -0.47 -9.67 -1.78
CA PRO A 110 -0.46 -8.65 -2.83
C PRO A 110 0.55 -7.52 -2.63
N ASN A 111 1.07 -7.36 -1.41
CA ASN A 111 2.07 -6.33 -1.09
C ASN A 111 3.52 -6.75 -1.34
N GLY A 112 3.75 -7.91 -1.99
CA GLY A 112 5.08 -8.43 -2.31
C GLY A 112 5.75 -9.22 -1.18
N LEU A 113 5.11 -9.36 -0.02
CA LEU A 113 5.58 -10.22 1.05
C LEU A 113 5.09 -11.65 0.86
N GLU A 114 5.82 -12.60 1.43
CA GLU A 114 5.36 -13.97 1.69
C GLU A 114 5.47 -14.29 3.17
N THR A 115 4.55 -15.09 3.70
CA THR A 115 4.60 -15.58 5.07
C THR A 115 4.66 -17.09 5.10
N VAL A 116 5.48 -17.64 6.00
CA VAL A 116 5.74 -19.07 6.17
C VAL A 116 5.21 -19.50 7.54
N TYR A 117 4.48 -20.61 7.55
CA TYR A 117 3.91 -21.21 8.77
C TYR A 117 4.30 -22.69 8.81
N GLY A 118 5.34 -23.01 9.55
CA GLY A 118 5.87 -24.38 9.69
C GLY A 118 5.50 -25.05 11.01
N ARG A 119 5.83 -26.35 11.11
CA ARG A 119 5.53 -27.18 12.29
C ARG A 119 4.03 -27.36 12.57
N ASN A 120 3.21 -27.33 11.50
CA ASN A 120 1.78 -27.56 11.65
C ASN A 120 1.49 -29.05 11.91
N ALA A 121 0.53 -29.33 12.81
CA ALA A 121 -0.05 -30.68 12.94
C ALA A 121 -0.96 -31.00 11.74
N GLU A 122 -1.70 -29.99 11.29
CA GLU A 122 -2.65 -30.11 10.18
C GLU A 122 -2.66 -28.81 9.36
N ASN A 123 -2.55 -28.92 8.03
CA ASN A 123 -2.83 -27.83 7.11
C ASN A 123 -4.32 -27.87 6.73
N ARG A 124 -5.03 -26.76 6.85
CA ARG A 124 -6.47 -26.62 6.54
C ARG A 124 -6.75 -25.92 5.23
N VAL A 125 -5.70 -25.59 4.51
CA VAL A 125 -5.74 -24.94 3.20
C VAL A 125 -4.80 -25.68 2.24
N LYS A 126 -5.06 -25.54 0.94
CA LYS A 126 -4.28 -26.11 -0.15
C LYS A 126 -3.78 -25.05 -1.10
N VAL A 127 -2.82 -25.40 -1.95
CA VAL A 127 -2.29 -24.51 -2.99
C VAL A 127 -3.42 -23.96 -3.86
N GLY A 128 -3.36 -22.63 -4.11
CA GLY A 128 -4.37 -21.89 -4.87
C GLY A 128 -5.51 -21.31 -4.04
N ASP A 129 -5.68 -21.74 -2.77
CA ASP A 129 -6.72 -21.16 -1.92
C ASP A 129 -6.43 -19.68 -1.63
N GLN A 130 -7.48 -18.85 -1.78
CA GLN A 130 -7.45 -17.47 -1.31
C GLN A 130 -7.79 -17.43 0.18
N VAL A 131 -6.98 -16.75 0.96
CA VAL A 131 -7.15 -16.61 2.41
C VAL A 131 -7.30 -15.15 2.82
N LYS A 132 -8.00 -14.94 3.92
CA LYS A 132 -8.18 -13.63 4.56
C LYS A 132 -7.33 -13.52 5.81
N ALA A 133 -6.90 -12.32 6.17
CA ALA A 133 -6.28 -12.06 7.46
C ALA A 133 -7.16 -12.61 8.59
N GLY A 134 -6.55 -13.30 9.55
CA GLY A 134 -7.28 -13.95 10.66
C GLY A 134 -7.98 -15.26 10.33
N GLN A 135 -8.01 -15.68 9.06
CA GLN A 135 -8.54 -17.01 8.69
C GLN A 135 -7.67 -18.11 9.30
N THR A 136 -8.29 -19.14 9.88
CA THR A 136 -7.58 -20.34 10.31
C THR A 136 -7.07 -21.12 9.10
N ILE A 137 -5.73 -21.28 9.02
CA ILE A 137 -5.06 -21.96 7.91
C ILE A 137 -4.44 -23.29 8.33
N ALA A 138 -4.14 -23.46 9.62
CA ALA A 138 -3.57 -24.68 10.15
C ALA A 138 -3.92 -24.87 11.63
N ILE A 139 -3.60 -26.06 12.15
CA ILE A 139 -3.50 -26.33 13.58
C ILE A 139 -2.02 -26.47 13.94
N VAL A 140 -1.62 -25.84 15.04
CA VAL A 140 -0.23 -25.88 15.51
C VAL A 140 0.20 -27.31 15.87
N GLY A 141 1.45 -27.64 15.54
CA GLY A 141 2.08 -28.92 15.87
C GLY A 141 3.27 -28.73 16.80
N GLY A 142 4.42 -28.48 16.25
CA GLY A 142 5.70 -28.40 16.97
C GLY A 142 6.61 -29.59 16.69
N ASP A 143 7.29 -30.06 17.70
CA ASP A 143 8.09 -31.29 17.71
C ASP A 143 7.66 -32.21 18.86
N ASP A 144 8.40 -33.31 19.08
CA ASP A 144 8.08 -34.29 20.12
C ASP A 144 8.13 -33.75 21.55
N SER A 145 8.81 -32.61 21.76
CA SER A 145 9.03 -32.03 23.08
C SER A 145 8.20 -30.78 23.35
N ARG A 146 7.81 -30.03 22.30
CA ARG A 146 7.17 -28.71 22.44
C ARG A 146 6.13 -28.45 21.36
N VAL A 147 5.12 -27.68 21.72
CA VAL A 147 4.09 -27.19 20.79
C VAL A 147 4.43 -25.76 20.38
N TYR A 148 4.72 -25.55 19.10
CA TYR A 148 5.06 -24.25 18.55
C TYR A 148 4.82 -24.18 17.04
N CYS A 149 4.64 -22.98 16.54
CA CYS A 149 4.69 -22.66 15.12
C CYS A 149 6.04 -22.00 14.80
N GLU A 150 6.67 -22.40 13.71
CA GLU A 150 7.82 -21.72 13.13
C GLU A 150 7.33 -20.78 12.05
N PHE A 151 7.40 -19.48 12.32
CA PHE A 151 6.89 -18.42 11.45
C PHE A 151 8.03 -17.60 10.84
N ALA A 152 7.90 -17.17 9.60
CA ALA A 152 8.81 -16.22 8.95
C ALA A 152 8.08 -15.30 7.99
N ILE A 153 8.67 -14.11 7.78
CA ILE A 153 8.28 -13.17 6.73
C ILE A 153 9.39 -13.18 5.68
N MET A 154 9.02 -13.24 4.41
CA MET A 154 9.96 -13.28 3.29
C MET A 154 9.66 -12.21 2.24
N VAL A 155 10.70 -11.82 1.54
CA VAL A 155 10.66 -11.00 0.32
C VAL A 155 11.54 -11.67 -0.73
N ASN A 156 10.99 -11.96 -1.89
CA ASN A 156 11.73 -12.57 -3.00
C ASN A 156 12.52 -13.82 -2.59
N GLY A 157 11.96 -14.65 -1.73
CA GLY A 157 12.56 -15.88 -1.22
C GLY A 157 13.56 -15.69 -0.06
N ALA A 158 13.95 -14.48 0.27
CA ALA A 158 14.81 -14.17 1.41
C ALA A 158 13.99 -13.86 2.68
N ARG A 159 14.38 -14.45 3.82
CA ARG A 159 13.80 -14.07 5.12
C ARG A 159 14.23 -12.66 5.50
N ILE A 160 13.30 -11.89 6.05
CA ILE A 160 13.56 -10.57 6.60
C ILE A 160 13.45 -10.60 8.13
N ASN A 161 14.14 -9.67 8.80
CA ASN A 161 14.02 -9.55 10.25
C ASN A 161 12.55 -9.26 10.64
N PRO A 162 11.86 -10.18 11.36
CA PRO A 162 10.45 -10.02 11.69
C PRO A 162 10.19 -8.79 12.57
N GLU A 163 11.15 -8.35 13.38
CA GLU A 163 11.02 -7.17 14.24
C GLU A 163 11.05 -5.84 13.47
N THR A 164 11.37 -5.87 12.16
CA THR A 164 11.15 -4.71 11.29
C THR A 164 9.66 -4.49 10.95
N VAL A 165 8.83 -5.52 11.13
CA VAL A 165 7.42 -5.55 10.79
C VAL A 165 6.53 -5.69 12.01
N LEU A 166 6.98 -6.48 13.01
CA LEU A 166 6.19 -6.91 14.15
C LEU A 166 6.77 -6.45 15.50
N ASN A 167 5.90 -6.08 16.41
CA ASN A 167 6.19 -6.12 17.83
C ASN A 167 5.82 -7.52 18.35
N LEU A 168 6.82 -8.37 18.52
CA LEU A 168 6.62 -9.77 18.91
C LEU A 168 6.03 -9.92 20.31
N LYS A 169 6.35 -9.00 21.22
CA LYS A 169 5.84 -9.03 22.61
C LYS A 169 4.37 -8.66 22.70
N MET A 170 3.96 -7.70 21.88
CA MET A 170 2.58 -7.19 21.88
C MET A 170 1.70 -7.88 20.84
N HIS A 171 2.27 -8.74 19.97
CA HIS A 171 1.58 -9.39 18.84
C HIS A 171 0.95 -8.39 17.86
N THR A 172 1.54 -7.21 17.73
CA THR A 172 1.04 -6.14 16.90
C THR A 172 1.94 -5.88 15.72
N LEU A 173 1.33 -5.40 14.64
CA LEU A 173 2.02 -4.85 13.49
C LEU A 173 2.63 -3.50 13.86
N LEU A 174 3.85 -3.23 13.39
CA LEU A 174 4.45 -1.91 13.46
C LEU A 174 3.86 -1.04 12.35
N LEU A 175 3.07 -0.03 12.70
CA LEU A 175 2.38 0.85 11.76
C LEU A 175 3.35 1.87 11.14
N LYS A 176 4.27 1.37 10.30
CA LYS A 176 5.30 2.15 9.61
C LYS A 176 5.51 1.63 8.19
N THR A 177 6.19 2.40 7.38
CA THR A 177 6.60 2.00 6.03
C THR A 177 7.95 1.29 6.10
N ILE A 178 8.08 0.16 5.43
CA ILE A 178 9.37 -0.48 5.17
C ILE A 178 9.72 -0.37 3.68
N MET A 179 11.01 -0.26 3.38
CA MET A 179 11.56 -0.40 2.05
C MET A 179 12.28 -1.72 1.93
N CYS A 180 11.94 -2.48 0.91
CA CYS A 180 12.59 -3.72 0.51
C CYS A 180 13.39 -3.46 -0.76
N ARG A 181 14.73 -3.58 -0.71
CA ARG A 181 15.64 -3.37 -1.84
C ARG A 181 16.37 -4.65 -2.19
N LYS A 182 16.40 -5.00 -3.47
CA LYS A 182 17.21 -6.11 -4.00
C LYS A 182 18.64 -5.61 -4.22
N GLU A 183 19.61 -6.21 -3.52
CA GLU A 183 21.04 -5.94 -3.63
C GLU A 183 21.73 -7.25 -4.04
N GLY A 184 21.81 -7.53 -5.34
CA GLY A 184 22.24 -8.81 -5.88
C GLY A 184 21.31 -9.94 -5.45
N PHE A 185 21.81 -10.90 -4.68
CA PHE A 185 21.01 -12.02 -4.14
C PHE A 185 20.41 -11.76 -2.76
N LYS A 186 20.66 -10.59 -2.20
CA LYS A 186 20.17 -10.22 -0.84
C LYS A 186 19.02 -9.23 -0.94
N ILE A 187 18.15 -9.30 0.06
CA ILE A 187 17.10 -8.30 0.26
C ILE A 187 17.48 -7.48 1.50
N ARG A 188 17.69 -6.19 1.29
CA ARG A 188 17.86 -5.23 2.37
C ARG A 188 16.50 -4.66 2.73
N VAL A 189 16.13 -4.75 4.01
CA VAL A 189 14.93 -4.11 4.54
C VAL A 189 15.33 -3.00 5.48
N SER A 190 14.81 -1.82 5.25
CA SER A 190 14.97 -0.65 6.12
C SER A 190 13.60 -0.08 6.45
N THR A 191 13.45 0.49 7.64
CA THR A 191 12.29 1.34 7.91
C THR A 191 12.49 2.62 7.15
N VAL A 192 11.44 3.02 6.45
CA VAL A 192 11.38 4.37 5.90
C VAL A 192 10.92 5.25 7.04
N ASP A 193 11.88 5.89 7.72
CA ASP A 193 11.54 7.02 8.57
C ASP A 193 10.85 8.07 7.68
N PRO A 194 9.95 8.88 8.21
CA PRO A 194 9.38 9.99 7.45
C PRO A 194 10.43 10.88 6.77
N ASP A 195 11.73 10.66 7.06
CA ASP A 195 12.84 11.50 6.64
C ASP A 195 14.15 10.82 6.18
N PRO A 196 14.18 9.69 5.45
CA PRO A 196 15.43 9.22 4.83
C PRO A 196 15.62 9.69 3.39
N TRP A 197 14.67 10.41 2.81
CA TRP A 197 14.70 10.89 1.43
C TRP A 197 14.88 12.42 1.31
N GLU A 198 15.34 13.08 2.36
CA GLU A 198 16.03 14.34 2.20
C GLU A 198 17.28 14.07 1.38
N ASP A 199 17.06 13.94 0.07
CA ASP A 199 18.13 13.84 -0.89
C ASP A 199 19.03 15.07 -0.67
N ARG A 200 20.25 14.82 -0.20
CA ARG A 200 21.30 15.86 -0.10
C ARG A 200 21.48 16.62 -1.43
N ARG A 201 20.86 16.17 -2.52
CA ARG A 201 20.74 16.85 -3.81
C ARG A 201 19.66 17.91 -3.86
N LEU A 202 18.54 17.79 -3.10
CA LEU A 202 17.54 18.85 -2.95
C LEU A 202 18.05 20.01 -2.08
N ALA A 203 18.95 19.74 -1.14
CA ALA A 203 19.62 20.78 -0.34
C ALA A 203 20.55 21.71 -1.16
N LYS A 204 20.83 21.41 -2.44
CA LYS A 204 21.60 22.28 -3.35
C LYS A 204 20.76 23.21 -4.23
N SER A 205 19.44 23.07 -4.24
CA SER A 205 18.55 24.04 -4.88
C SER A 205 18.30 25.21 -3.92
N LYS A 206 19.16 26.20 -3.96
CA LYS A 206 19.13 27.41 -3.08
C LYS A 206 18.04 28.41 -3.44
N SER A 207 16.87 28.02 -3.94
CA SER A 207 15.81 28.96 -4.29
C SER A 207 14.43 28.71 -3.68
N ASP A 208 14.17 27.58 -3.03
CA ASP A 208 12.86 27.35 -2.42
C ASP A 208 12.90 27.56 -0.92
N LYS A 209 12.56 28.78 -0.53
CA LYS A 209 12.26 29.13 0.86
C LYS A 209 10.97 28.41 1.30
N GLY A 210 11.11 27.31 2.08
CA GLY A 210 10.14 27.06 3.12
C GLY A 210 9.31 25.81 3.10
N LEU A 211 9.70 24.69 2.43
CA LEU A 211 8.96 23.44 2.58
C LEU A 211 9.92 22.29 2.91
N SER A 212 10.01 21.95 4.18
CA SER A 212 10.73 20.77 4.67
C SER A 212 9.94 19.52 4.32
N ALA A 213 10.54 18.57 3.59
CA ALA A 213 9.97 17.27 3.28
C ALA A 213 9.93 16.31 4.49
N SER A 214 10.40 16.75 5.65
CA SER A 214 10.36 16.09 6.94
C SER A 214 9.06 16.38 7.65
N ASP A 215 8.72 15.61 8.69
CA ASP A 215 7.48 15.69 9.48
C ASP A 215 6.74 17.03 9.28
N PRO A 216 5.60 17.06 8.56
CA PRO A 216 4.88 18.30 8.27
C PRO A 216 4.46 19.06 9.53
N PHE A 217 4.52 18.38 10.69
CA PHE A 217 4.24 18.98 11.99
C PHE A 217 5.47 19.68 12.62
N GLY A 218 6.69 19.47 12.08
CA GLY A 218 7.91 20.14 12.56
C GLY A 218 8.15 19.97 14.06
N GLY A 219 7.81 18.81 14.64
CA GLY A 219 7.82 18.58 16.09
C GLY A 219 6.61 19.17 16.85
N GLY A 220 5.75 19.93 16.18
CA GLY A 220 4.51 20.48 16.75
C GLY A 220 3.33 19.49 16.72
N THR A 221 2.15 19.99 17.13
CA THR A 221 0.91 19.21 17.13
C THR A 221 -0.03 19.58 15.98
N LYS A 222 0.30 20.60 15.19
CA LYS A 222 -0.50 21.13 14.08
C LYS A 222 0.36 21.37 12.85
N PHE A 223 -0.20 21.08 11.69
CA PHE A 223 0.34 21.43 10.38
C PHE A 223 -0.68 22.31 9.65
N VAL A 224 -0.27 23.46 9.19
CA VAL A 224 -1.11 24.43 8.46
C VAL A 224 -0.67 24.49 7.01
N LEU A 225 -1.56 24.08 6.11
CA LEU A 225 -1.38 24.20 4.67
C LEU A 225 -2.19 25.41 4.17
N ASN A 226 -1.51 26.41 3.65
CA ASN A 226 -2.16 27.55 3.03
C ASN A 226 -2.27 27.32 1.52
N LEU A 227 -3.50 27.01 1.05
CA LEU A 227 -3.78 26.72 -0.34
C LEU A 227 -3.63 27.94 -1.27
N ASP A 228 -3.78 29.15 -0.73
CA ASP A 228 -3.60 30.38 -1.51
C ASP A 228 -2.13 30.67 -1.86
N ASN A 229 -1.20 29.96 -1.21
CA ASN A 229 0.23 30.03 -1.52
C ASN A 229 0.67 29.06 -2.62
N ILE A 230 -0.24 28.17 -3.07
CA ILE A 230 0.03 27.24 -4.17
C ILE A 230 -0.40 27.94 -5.47
N ALA A 231 0.57 28.20 -6.35
CA ALA A 231 0.31 28.84 -7.63
C ALA A 231 -0.46 27.90 -8.59
N ASP A 232 -1.14 28.48 -9.59
CA ASP A 232 -1.97 27.72 -10.55
C ASP A 232 -1.15 26.70 -11.37
N ASP A 233 0.15 26.91 -11.52
CA ASP A 233 1.09 26.04 -12.21
C ASP A 233 1.80 25.04 -11.28
N GLU A 234 1.51 25.05 -9.99
CA GLU A 234 2.12 24.12 -8.99
C GLU A 234 1.21 22.95 -8.62
N TRP A 235 0.04 22.85 -9.21
CA TRP A 235 -0.89 21.75 -8.95
C TRP A 235 -1.65 21.33 -10.21
N SER A 236 -2.23 20.13 -10.17
CA SER A 236 -3.13 19.62 -11.22
C SER A 236 -4.22 18.76 -10.60
N TYR A 237 -5.41 18.79 -11.20
CA TYR A 237 -6.46 17.88 -10.76
C TYR A 237 -6.13 16.44 -11.20
N PRO A 238 -6.21 15.44 -10.30
CA PRO A 238 -5.68 14.09 -10.58
C PRO A 238 -6.40 13.34 -11.70
N LEU A 239 -7.69 13.63 -11.96
CA LEU A 239 -8.50 12.96 -12.98
C LEU A 239 -9.53 13.94 -13.55
N PRO A 240 -9.15 14.83 -14.50
CA PRO A 240 -10.05 15.83 -15.09
C PRO A 240 -11.29 15.19 -15.72
N GLY A 241 -12.46 15.81 -15.51
CA GLY A 241 -13.74 15.33 -16.02
C GLY A 241 -14.38 14.17 -15.23
N ALA A 242 -13.74 13.71 -14.18
CA ALA A 242 -14.27 12.65 -13.32
C ALA A 242 -15.46 13.13 -12.48
N LYS A 243 -16.35 12.17 -12.17
CA LYS A 243 -17.46 12.36 -11.23
C LYS A 243 -17.15 11.58 -9.95
N VAL A 244 -17.41 12.19 -8.80
CA VAL A 244 -17.36 11.46 -7.52
C VAL A 244 -18.52 10.46 -7.48
N ILE A 245 -18.20 9.18 -7.42
CA ILE A 245 -19.19 8.11 -7.26
C ILE A 245 -19.30 7.61 -5.83
N SER A 246 -18.28 7.90 -5.01
CA SER A 246 -18.30 7.63 -3.59
C SER A 246 -17.31 8.54 -2.86
N ALA A 247 -17.81 9.31 -1.92
CA ALA A 247 -17.01 10.25 -1.14
C ALA A 247 -16.32 9.57 0.05
N TYR A 248 -15.28 10.22 0.54
CA TYR A 248 -14.61 9.91 1.80
C TYR A 248 -15.61 9.85 2.97
N GLY A 249 -15.47 8.87 3.87
CA GLY A 249 -16.29 8.80 5.09
C GLY A 249 -16.85 7.42 5.39
N GLY A 250 -17.96 7.38 6.12
CA GLY A 250 -18.58 6.12 6.54
C GLY A 250 -19.35 5.44 5.41
N ARG A 251 -19.18 4.12 5.29
CA ARG A 251 -19.95 3.24 4.39
C ARG A 251 -20.41 2.01 5.17
N GLY A 252 -21.67 1.99 5.64
CA GLY A 252 -22.27 0.76 6.21
C GLY A 252 -21.37 0.00 7.18
N GLY A 253 -20.79 0.66 8.19
CA GLY A 253 -19.87 0.06 9.15
C GLY A 253 -18.38 0.03 8.71
N ARG A 254 -18.04 0.53 7.51
CA ARG A 254 -16.66 0.66 7.00
C ARG A 254 -16.31 2.13 6.78
N ARG A 255 -15.03 2.46 6.88
CA ARG A 255 -14.52 3.80 6.57
C ARG A 255 -13.91 3.81 5.18
N HIS A 256 -14.38 4.72 4.32
CA HIS A 256 -13.78 5.02 3.04
C HIS A 256 -12.69 6.07 3.22
N THR A 257 -11.46 5.79 2.80
CA THR A 257 -10.27 6.58 3.09
C THR A 257 -9.94 7.64 2.04
N GLY A 258 -10.67 7.65 0.91
CA GLY A 258 -10.49 8.59 -0.18
C GLY A 258 -11.80 8.92 -0.88
N ASP A 259 -11.71 9.60 -2.02
CA ASP A 259 -12.83 9.82 -2.94
C ASP A 259 -12.66 8.91 -4.17
N ASP A 260 -13.73 8.20 -4.57
CA ASP A 260 -13.76 7.41 -5.80
C ASP A 260 -14.20 8.30 -6.97
N LEU A 261 -13.28 8.55 -7.88
CA LEU A 261 -13.44 9.41 -9.04
C LEU A 261 -13.62 8.55 -10.30
N LYS A 262 -14.78 8.63 -10.96
CA LYS A 262 -15.12 7.81 -12.11
C LYS A 262 -15.00 8.58 -13.41
N THR A 263 -14.31 7.96 -14.37
CA THR A 263 -14.27 8.34 -15.78
C THR A 263 -14.39 7.09 -16.66
N LYS A 264 -13.72 7.10 -17.81
CA LYS A 264 -13.62 5.93 -18.71
C LYS A 264 -12.44 5.03 -18.31
N PRO A 265 -12.44 3.75 -18.67
CA PRO A 265 -11.29 2.88 -18.53
C PRO A 265 -10.07 3.43 -19.27
N ASN A 266 -8.88 3.31 -18.66
CA ASN A 266 -7.60 3.76 -19.20
C ASN A 266 -7.48 5.28 -19.44
N ASP A 267 -8.34 6.09 -18.83
CA ASP A 267 -8.12 7.54 -18.81
C ASP A 267 -6.84 7.86 -18.01
N PRO A 268 -6.08 8.90 -18.45
CA PRO A 268 -4.84 9.26 -17.81
C PRO A 268 -5.06 9.81 -16.38
N ILE A 269 -4.29 9.31 -15.43
CA ILE A 269 -4.22 9.80 -14.05
C ILE A 269 -2.98 10.68 -13.94
N TYR A 270 -3.13 11.86 -13.37
CA TYR A 270 -2.07 12.86 -13.24
C TYR A 270 -1.63 13.06 -11.79
N ALA A 271 -0.34 13.36 -11.59
CA ALA A 271 0.19 13.78 -10.30
C ALA A 271 -0.43 15.11 -9.88
N ALA A 272 -1.00 15.15 -8.67
CA ALA A 272 -1.68 16.35 -8.17
C ALA A 272 -0.71 17.49 -7.84
N PHE A 273 0.51 17.18 -7.42
CA PHE A 273 1.58 18.13 -7.10
C PHE A 273 2.92 17.55 -7.54
N ASP A 274 3.95 18.37 -7.63
CA ASP A 274 5.35 17.92 -7.75
C ASP A 274 5.67 16.99 -6.59
N GLY A 275 6.39 15.89 -6.85
CA GLY A 275 6.69 14.94 -5.78
C GLY A 275 7.63 13.80 -6.17
N ILE A 276 7.83 12.92 -5.21
CA ILE A 276 8.62 11.69 -5.36
C ILE A 276 7.71 10.49 -5.17
N VAL A 277 7.84 9.51 -6.04
CA VAL A 277 7.11 8.24 -5.93
C VAL A 277 7.67 7.43 -4.77
N THR A 278 6.90 7.26 -3.71
CA THR A 278 7.28 6.45 -2.53
C THR A 278 6.72 5.02 -2.60
N MET A 279 5.67 4.80 -3.38
CA MET A 279 5.11 3.47 -3.68
C MET A 279 4.58 3.41 -5.10
N SER A 280 4.86 2.31 -5.82
CA SER A 280 4.27 2.00 -7.13
C SER A 280 4.23 0.49 -7.32
N GLN A 281 3.14 -0.15 -6.91
CA GLN A 281 3.01 -1.62 -6.88
C GLN A 281 1.54 -2.06 -6.73
N VAL A 282 1.30 -3.38 -6.80
CA VAL A 282 0.03 -3.95 -6.33
C VAL A 282 -0.01 -3.90 -4.80
N TYR A 283 -1.07 -3.33 -4.24
CA TYR A 283 -1.18 -3.16 -2.80
C TYR A 283 -2.58 -3.55 -2.29
N PHE A 284 -2.68 -4.67 -1.56
CA PHE A 284 -3.90 -5.21 -0.93
C PHE A 284 -5.20 -4.92 -1.73
N GLY A 285 -6.23 -4.41 -1.08
CA GLY A 285 -7.51 -4.03 -1.69
C GLY A 285 -7.44 -2.87 -2.67
N TYR A 286 -6.34 -2.11 -2.66
CA TYR A 286 -6.11 -0.97 -3.57
C TYR A 286 -5.74 -1.38 -5.01
N GLY A 287 -5.32 -2.64 -5.24
CA GLY A 287 -4.83 -3.07 -6.56
C GLY A 287 -3.54 -2.35 -6.94
N ASN A 288 -3.35 -2.03 -8.22
CA ASN A 288 -2.21 -1.21 -8.65
C ASN A 288 -2.33 0.18 -8.01
N CYS A 289 -1.33 0.56 -7.25
CA CYS A 289 -1.35 1.72 -6.38
C CYS A 289 -0.05 2.52 -6.50
N ILE A 290 -0.17 3.84 -6.49
CA ILE A 290 0.94 4.79 -6.43
C ILE A 290 0.74 5.67 -5.21
N VAL A 291 1.82 5.97 -4.49
CA VAL A 291 1.86 7.03 -3.48
C VAL A 291 2.95 8.01 -3.86
N LEU A 292 2.61 9.28 -3.86
CA LEU A 292 3.53 10.40 -4.04
C LEU A 292 3.68 11.15 -2.73
N ARG A 293 4.90 11.57 -2.41
CA ARG A 293 5.20 12.52 -1.34
C ARG A 293 5.55 13.88 -1.96
N HIS A 294 4.97 14.92 -1.40
CA HIS A 294 5.08 16.28 -1.92
C HIS A 294 5.83 17.19 -0.95
N ALA A 295 6.52 18.20 -1.50
CA ALA A 295 7.26 19.20 -0.73
C ALA A 295 6.35 20.03 0.21
N ASN A 296 5.06 20.13 -0.11
CA ASN A 296 4.07 20.83 0.71
C ASN A 296 3.60 20.05 1.96
N GLY A 297 4.24 18.92 2.27
CA GLY A 297 3.92 18.08 3.44
C GLY A 297 2.74 17.13 3.26
N LEU A 298 2.14 17.11 2.08
CA LEU A 298 1.09 16.16 1.73
C LEU A 298 1.69 14.89 1.12
N GLU A 299 0.88 13.82 1.19
CA GLU A 299 1.01 12.63 0.36
C GLU A 299 -0.29 12.44 -0.43
N THR A 300 -0.19 11.97 -1.67
CA THR A 300 -1.35 11.58 -2.47
C THR A 300 -1.26 10.12 -2.87
N LEU A 301 -2.39 9.42 -2.82
CA LEU A 301 -2.50 8.02 -3.20
C LEU A 301 -3.47 7.88 -4.37
N TYR A 302 -3.05 7.08 -5.35
CA TYR A 302 -3.78 6.78 -6.58
C TYR A 302 -3.89 5.28 -6.73
N SER A 303 -5.10 4.73 -6.69
CA SER A 303 -5.29 3.28 -6.72
C SER A 303 -6.41 2.80 -7.62
N HIS A 304 -6.52 1.48 -7.73
CA HIS A 304 -7.31 0.75 -8.71
C HIS A 304 -6.83 0.95 -10.15
N ASN A 305 -5.57 1.42 -10.32
CA ASN A 305 -5.00 1.68 -11.63
C ASN A 305 -5.00 0.43 -12.52
N ALA A 306 -5.27 0.60 -13.81
CA ALA A 306 -5.02 -0.46 -14.79
C ALA A 306 -3.51 -0.69 -14.95
N LYS A 307 -2.73 0.41 -14.95
CA LYS A 307 -1.29 0.38 -15.10
C LYS A 307 -0.66 1.57 -14.38
N ASN A 308 0.40 1.31 -13.59
CA ASN A 308 1.31 2.34 -13.09
C ASN A 308 2.35 2.63 -14.17
N LEU A 309 2.66 3.91 -14.40
CA LEU A 309 3.62 4.37 -15.43
C LEU A 309 4.91 4.92 -14.83
N VAL A 310 4.98 4.98 -13.50
CA VAL A 310 6.12 5.47 -12.73
C VAL A 310 6.55 4.42 -11.70
N LYS A 311 7.79 4.49 -11.24
CA LYS A 311 8.41 3.58 -10.27
C LYS A 311 8.88 4.33 -9.02
N VAL A 312 9.11 3.60 -7.94
CA VAL A 312 9.64 4.15 -6.68
C VAL A 312 10.95 4.90 -6.93
N GLY A 313 11.05 6.11 -6.39
CA GLY A 313 12.19 7.01 -6.55
C GLY A 313 12.09 7.97 -7.74
N ASP A 314 11.12 7.80 -8.64
CA ASP A 314 10.91 8.77 -9.72
C ASP A 314 10.44 10.11 -9.15
N HIS A 315 11.02 11.20 -9.68
CA HIS A 315 10.53 12.56 -9.49
C HIS A 315 9.45 12.85 -10.54
N VAL A 316 8.30 13.28 -10.10
CA VAL A 316 7.18 13.62 -10.97
C VAL A 316 6.82 15.09 -10.82
N LYS A 317 6.37 15.69 -11.93
CA LYS A 317 5.80 17.03 -11.96
C LYS A 317 4.29 16.97 -11.82
N ASN A 318 3.69 18.00 -11.22
CA ASN A 318 2.24 18.14 -11.27
C ASN A 318 1.76 18.08 -12.73
N GLY A 319 0.61 17.49 -12.97
CA GLY A 319 0.11 17.26 -14.33
C GLY A 319 0.87 16.21 -15.15
N GLN A 320 1.94 15.61 -14.63
CA GLN A 320 2.57 14.46 -15.26
C GLN A 320 1.65 13.24 -15.17
N GLN A 321 1.45 12.55 -16.30
CA GLN A 321 0.73 11.28 -16.30
C GLN A 321 1.52 10.22 -15.54
N ILE A 322 0.90 9.63 -14.51
CA ILE A 322 1.54 8.64 -13.64
C ILE A 322 0.90 7.24 -13.73
N ALA A 323 -0.36 7.17 -14.15
CA ALA A 323 -1.10 5.91 -14.26
C ALA A 323 -2.22 6.00 -15.29
N LEU A 324 -2.93 4.88 -15.46
CA LEU A 324 -4.18 4.75 -16.20
C LEU A 324 -5.27 4.25 -15.28
N THR A 325 -6.49 4.81 -15.41
CA THR A 325 -7.67 4.35 -14.64
C THR A 325 -8.01 2.91 -14.93
N GLY A 326 -8.40 2.16 -13.91
CA GLY A 326 -8.72 0.75 -14.04
C GLY A 326 -9.67 0.24 -12.96
N ARG A 327 -9.62 -1.09 -12.77
CA ARG A 327 -10.50 -1.81 -11.84
C ARG A 327 -9.72 -2.90 -11.09
N THR A 328 -8.45 -2.65 -10.76
CA THR A 328 -7.65 -3.62 -10.01
C THR A 328 -7.98 -3.60 -8.52
N GLY A 329 -7.60 -4.63 -7.80
CA GLY A 329 -7.90 -4.78 -6.37
C GLY A 329 -9.37 -5.08 -6.10
N ARG A 330 -9.97 -4.36 -5.13
CA ARG A 330 -11.39 -4.56 -4.73
C ARG A 330 -12.38 -3.68 -5.48
N ALA A 331 -11.95 -2.98 -6.52
CA ALA A 331 -12.83 -2.14 -7.32
C ALA A 331 -13.91 -2.98 -8.03
N THR A 332 -15.16 -2.56 -7.95
CA THR A 332 -16.29 -3.18 -8.65
C THR A 332 -16.56 -2.54 -10.02
N THR A 333 -16.12 -1.30 -10.19
CA THR A 333 -16.20 -0.53 -11.44
C THR A 333 -14.88 0.18 -11.69
N GLU A 334 -14.64 0.61 -12.93
CA GLU A 334 -13.48 1.46 -13.26
C GLU A 334 -13.60 2.81 -12.57
N HIS A 335 -12.59 3.19 -11.79
CA HIS A 335 -12.47 4.48 -11.12
C HIS A 335 -11.06 4.67 -10.59
N LEU A 336 -10.71 5.90 -10.29
CA LEU A 336 -9.57 6.24 -9.45
C LEU A 336 -10.05 6.37 -8.00
N HIS A 337 -9.51 5.57 -7.09
CA HIS A 337 -9.59 5.87 -5.67
C HIS A 337 -8.44 6.81 -5.31
N PHE A 338 -8.80 8.04 -4.93
CA PHE A 338 -7.85 9.13 -4.67
C PHE A 338 -7.86 9.51 -3.19
N GLU A 339 -6.67 9.57 -2.58
CA GLU A 339 -6.53 9.99 -1.19
C GLU A 339 -5.55 11.16 -1.05
N ILE A 340 -5.79 12.00 -0.06
CA ILE A 340 -4.84 12.94 0.49
C ILE A 340 -4.46 12.46 1.88
N ARG A 341 -3.17 12.49 2.17
CA ARG A 341 -2.61 12.05 3.44
C ARG A 341 -1.68 13.09 4.02
N VAL A 342 -1.60 13.10 5.34
CA VAL A 342 -0.60 13.85 6.10
C VAL A 342 0.03 12.87 7.08
N ASN A 343 1.33 12.63 6.96
CA ASN A 343 2.07 11.65 7.74
C ASN A 343 1.39 10.26 7.72
N GLY A 344 1.10 9.77 6.50
CA GLY A 344 0.42 8.49 6.24
C GLY A 344 -1.08 8.43 6.56
N LYS A 345 -1.63 9.40 7.28
CA LYS A 345 -3.03 9.42 7.70
C LYS A 345 -3.94 10.01 6.63
N PRO A 346 -4.99 9.29 6.18
CA PRO A 346 -5.89 9.76 5.15
C PRO A 346 -6.87 10.82 5.69
N TYR A 347 -7.11 11.82 4.87
CA TYR A 347 -8.08 12.89 5.07
C TYR A 347 -8.98 13.01 3.85
N ASN A 348 -10.13 13.66 4.04
CA ASN A 348 -11.09 13.90 2.97
C ASN A 348 -10.47 14.76 1.85
N PRO A 349 -10.30 14.26 0.61
CA PRO A 349 -9.73 15.05 -0.48
C PRO A 349 -10.51 16.31 -0.80
N SER A 350 -11.82 16.31 -0.54
CA SER A 350 -12.70 17.47 -0.74
C SER A 350 -12.37 18.66 0.18
N ILE A 351 -11.47 18.53 1.16
CA ILE A 351 -11.01 19.71 1.93
C ILE A 351 -10.01 20.55 1.14
N ILE A 352 -9.33 19.97 0.16
CA ILE A 352 -8.32 20.61 -0.68
C ILE A 352 -8.84 20.84 -2.10
N PHE A 353 -9.54 19.87 -2.69
CA PHE A 353 -10.10 19.96 -4.04
C PHE A 353 -11.59 20.20 -4.04
N ASP A 354 -12.05 21.03 -4.96
CA ASP A 354 -13.44 21.10 -5.39
C ASP A 354 -13.62 20.16 -6.60
N HIS A 355 -14.21 19.01 -6.35
CA HIS A 355 -14.41 17.99 -7.39
C HIS A 355 -15.43 18.41 -8.46
N ALA A 356 -16.35 19.34 -8.17
CA ALA A 356 -17.33 19.80 -9.12
C ALA A 356 -16.71 20.70 -10.20
N SER A 357 -15.78 21.56 -9.77
CA SER A 357 -15.06 22.48 -10.67
C SER A 357 -13.69 21.97 -11.10
N ASN A 358 -13.20 20.84 -10.56
CA ASN A 358 -11.83 20.33 -10.69
C ASN A 358 -10.77 21.39 -10.30
N GLN A 359 -11.05 22.16 -9.25
CA GLN A 359 -10.19 23.25 -8.80
C GLN A 359 -9.60 22.98 -7.42
N LEU A 360 -8.41 23.53 -7.16
CA LEU A 360 -7.88 23.67 -5.82
C LEU A 360 -8.72 24.70 -5.06
N LYS A 361 -9.07 24.38 -3.82
CA LYS A 361 -9.78 25.32 -2.94
C LYS A 361 -8.84 26.42 -2.44
N SER A 362 -9.42 27.50 -1.96
CA SER A 362 -8.70 28.61 -1.33
C SER A 362 -8.79 28.54 0.20
N GLY A 363 -7.83 29.21 0.88
CA GLY A 363 -7.78 29.37 2.32
C GLY A 363 -6.77 28.42 3.00
N GLU A 364 -6.84 28.37 4.32
CA GLU A 364 -5.95 27.57 5.15
C GLU A 364 -6.62 26.30 5.63
N VAL A 365 -5.91 25.18 5.58
CA VAL A 365 -6.31 23.90 6.15
C VAL A 365 -5.35 23.53 7.28
N THR A 366 -5.88 23.36 8.48
CA THR A 366 -5.09 22.93 9.65
C THR A 366 -5.34 21.47 9.96
N PHE A 367 -4.28 20.68 9.91
CA PHE A 367 -4.25 19.28 10.30
C PHE A 367 -3.71 19.15 11.72
N SER A 368 -4.18 18.17 12.47
CA SER A 368 -3.70 17.87 13.83
C SER A 368 -3.02 16.52 13.88
N LYS A 369 -1.90 16.42 14.60
CA LYS A 369 -1.10 15.19 14.74
C LYS A 369 -1.92 14.03 15.34
N ASN A 370 -2.84 14.32 16.26
CA ASN A 370 -3.78 13.34 16.80
C ASN A 370 -4.83 12.86 15.79
N GLY A 371 -4.89 13.49 14.60
CA GLY A 371 -5.77 13.14 13.50
C GLY A 371 -7.22 13.48 13.72
N SER A 372 -7.52 14.47 14.51
CA SER A 372 -8.85 15.09 14.56
C SER A 372 -9.25 15.65 13.19
N ARG A 373 -10.54 15.94 13.02
CA ARG A 373 -11.05 16.53 11.77
C ARG A 373 -10.31 17.85 11.49
N PRO A 374 -9.77 18.01 10.26
CA PRO A 374 -9.10 19.26 9.88
C PRO A 374 -10.04 20.46 9.97
N SER A 375 -9.54 21.59 10.38
CA SER A 375 -10.25 22.85 10.32
C SER A 375 -9.84 23.65 9.09
N THR A 376 -10.80 24.34 8.47
CA THR A 376 -10.59 25.21 7.32
C THR A 376 -10.92 26.65 7.69
N LYS A 377 -10.05 27.58 7.22
CA LYS A 377 -10.27 29.03 7.41
C LYS A 377 -10.23 29.68 6.03
N LYS A 378 -11.30 30.36 5.63
CA LYS A 378 -11.29 31.17 4.40
C LYS A 378 -10.40 32.39 4.62
N THR A 379 -9.45 32.62 3.74
CA THR A 379 -8.71 33.87 3.67
C THR A 379 -9.51 34.86 2.84
N ALA A 380 -9.59 36.12 3.27
CA ALA A 380 -10.23 37.17 2.48
C ALA A 380 -9.42 37.37 1.20
N LYS A 381 -10.01 37.17 0.01
CA LYS A 381 -9.37 37.49 -1.27
C LYS A 381 -8.90 38.93 -1.24
N LYS A 382 -7.58 39.18 -1.28
CA LYS A 382 -7.04 40.51 -1.63
C LYS A 382 -7.49 40.82 -3.05
N SER A 383 -8.45 41.72 -3.19
CA SER A 383 -8.85 42.23 -4.51
C SER A 383 -7.66 42.99 -5.11
N SER A 384 -6.98 42.39 -6.06
CA SER A 384 -6.03 43.11 -6.91
C SER A 384 -6.83 44.06 -7.81
N LYS A 385 -7.05 45.30 -7.35
CA LYS A 385 -7.46 46.40 -8.24
C LYS A 385 -6.34 46.62 -9.24
N ARG A 386 -6.42 46.05 -10.40
CA ARG A 386 -5.58 46.39 -11.54
C ARG A 386 -6.00 47.77 -12.03
N THR A 387 -5.32 48.79 -11.56
CA THR A 387 -5.49 50.15 -12.06
C THR A 387 -4.96 50.20 -13.49
N ILE A 388 -5.87 50.12 -14.46
CA ILE A 388 -5.50 50.40 -15.85
C ILE A 388 -5.26 51.91 -15.99
N ARG A 389 -4.00 52.33 -15.96
CA ARG A 389 -3.65 53.66 -16.43
C ARG A 389 -3.73 53.68 -17.94
N ARG A 390 -4.79 54.33 -18.44
CA ARG A 390 -4.85 54.78 -19.84
C ARG A 390 -3.82 55.89 -20.03
N LYS A 391 -2.93 55.71 -20.97
CA LYS A 391 -2.22 56.76 -21.68
C LYS A 391 -2.79 56.89 -23.06
#